data_f8d85c1e81bf0b68ad22860bfac447fc
#
_entry.id   f8d85c1e81bf0b68ad22860bfac447fc
#
_cell.length_a   1.000
_cell.length_b   1.000
_cell.length_c   1.000
_cell.angle_alpha   90.00
_cell.angle_beta   90.00
_cell.angle_gamma   90.00
#
_symmetry.space_group_name_H-M   'P 1'
#
loop_
_entity.id
_entity.type
_entity.pdbx_description
1 polymer ?
#
loop_
_entity_poly.entity_id
_entity_poly.type
_entity_poly.pdbx_seq_one_letter_code
_entity_poly.pdbx_strand_id
1 'polypeptide(L)'
;NTTTTRPSNRFGGINFAALNKENGCRKAFIPENNKFVEIDISAYHPTLAAHLVGYKFDTDDIHASFAKMYNVDYKKAKELTFKQLYGGVFKQYKDLEFFQKVQKYVDELWEKFNTDGYIECMISKYRFEKDKLDNMNPQKLFNYLLQNLETSLNVRIMKHIIKRIINKKSKLVLYVYDSFLFDLADDEEYLIEDIKNIFKRYKLKVKLKHGTNYDFE
;
A
#
# COMPACT_ATOMS: atom_id res chain seq x y z
N ASN A 1 -4.93 7.58 -15.63
CA ASN A 1 -4.57 6.38 -14.88
C ASN A 1 -3.18 5.93 -15.28
N THR A 2 -2.40 5.46 -14.33
CA THR A 2 -1.11 4.81 -14.57
C THR A 2 -1.31 3.40 -15.13
N THR A 3 -0.27 2.81 -15.71
CA THR A 3 -0.28 1.42 -16.20
C THR A 3 -0.69 0.41 -15.12
N THR A 4 -0.43 0.72 -13.85
CA THR A 4 -0.78 -0.14 -12.69
C THR A 4 -2.14 0.19 -12.08
N THR A 5 -2.92 1.06 -12.72
CA THR A 5 -4.21 1.58 -12.25
C THR A 5 -4.16 2.45 -10.98
N ARG A 6 -2.97 2.72 -10.46
CA ARG A 6 -2.82 3.67 -9.34
C ARG A 6 -3.36 5.05 -9.73
N PRO A 7 -4.05 5.75 -8.81
CA PRO A 7 -4.43 7.13 -9.03
C PRO A 7 -3.22 7.99 -9.37
N SER A 8 -3.39 8.90 -10.30
CA SER A 8 -2.39 9.90 -10.66
C SER A 8 -3.00 11.28 -10.58
N ASN A 9 -2.15 12.28 -10.43
CA ASN A 9 -2.59 13.66 -10.42
C ASN A 9 -3.12 14.09 -11.77
N ARG A 10 -4.11 14.98 -11.73
CA ARG A 10 -4.51 15.75 -12.90
C ARG A 10 -3.47 16.84 -13.15
N PHE A 11 -3.12 17.06 -14.41
CA PHE A 11 -2.25 18.17 -14.82
C PHE A 11 -2.81 19.51 -14.29
N GLY A 12 -1.96 20.34 -13.69
CA GLY A 12 -2.35 21.61 -13.05
C GLY A 12 -2.97 21.51 -11.66
N GLY A 13 -3.14 20.30 -11.12
CA GLY A 13 -3.59 20.09 -9.72
C GLY A 13 -2.44 19.92 -8.74
N ILE A 14 -2.76 20.00 -7.43
CA ILE A 14 -1.78 19.74 -6.37
C ILE A 14 -1.43 18.25 -6.35
N ASN A 15 -0.13 17.93 -6.39
CA ASN A 15 0.34 16.56 -6.22
C ASN A 15 0.47 16.21 -4.74
N PHE A 16 -0.61 15.78 -4.11
CA PHE A 16 -0.60 15.40 -2.71
C PHE A 16 0.38 14.27 -2.37
N ALA A 17 0.63 13.34 -3.32
CA ALA A 17 1.58 12.26 -3.12
C ALA A 17 3.04 12.75 -3.07
N ALA A 18 3.33 13.89 -3.69
CA ALA A 18 4.66 14.51 -3.74
C ALA A 18 4.81 15.75 -2.84
N LEU A 19 3.80 16.08 -2.02
CA LEU A 19 3.92 17.18 -1.06
C LEU A 19 5.06 16.90 -0.08
N ASN A 20 6.05 17.81 -0.07
CA ASN A 20 7.18 17.72 0.85
C ASN A 20 6.70 17.82 2.32
N LYS A 21 7.24 16.94 3.17
CA LYS A 21 6.96 16.93 4.62
C LYS A 21 7.85 17.89 5.39
N GLU A 22 9.00 18.26 4.82
CA GLU A 22 10.04 19.00 5.56
C GLU A 22 9.93 20.51 5.44
N ASN A 23 9.19 21.02 4.45
CA ASN A 23 9.10 22.47 4.19
C ASN A 23 7.84 23.14 4.79
N GLY A 24 7.06 22.40 5.58
CA GLY A 24 5.87 22.92 6.27
C GLY A 24 4.66 23.21 5.37
N CYS A 25 4.72 22.94 4.05
CA CYS A 25 3.59 23.23 3.17
C CYS A 25 2.32 22.44 3.52
N ARG A 26 2.46 21.31 4.22
CA ARG A 26 1.32 20.52 4.70
C ARG A 26 0.53 21.20 5.81
N LYS A 27 1.13 22.14 6.55
CA LYS A 27 0.46 22.93 7.61
C LYS A 27 -0.64 23.84 7.05
N ALA A 28 -0.56 24.19 5.77
CA ALA A 28 -1.59 25.00 5.10
C ALA A 28 -2.94 24.25 4.93
N PHE A 29 -2.92 22.93 5.05
CA PHE A 29 -4.14 22.12 4.97
C PHE A 29 -4.66 21.85 6.37
N ILE A 30 -5.82 22.42 6.67
CA ILE A 30 -6.52 22.30 7.96
C ILE A 30 -7.85 21.58 7.77
N PRO A 31 -8.37 20.86 8.77
CA PRO A 31 -9.68 20.22 8.69
C PRO A 31 -10.81 21.26 8.71
N GLU A 32 -11.93 20.92 8.11
CA GLU A 32 -13.18 21.66 8.21
C GLU A 32 -13.87 21.39 9.57
N ASN A 33 -13.77 20.13 10.04
CA ASN A 33 -14.24 19.70 11.34
C ASN A 33 -13.16 19.98 12.42
N ASN A 34 -12.94 19.03 13.32
CA ASN A 34 -12.09 19.25 14.50
C ASN A 34 -10.63 18.85 14.26
N LYS A 35 -10.40 17.74 13.54
CA LYS A 35 -9.04 17.21 13.35
C LYS A 35 -8.91 16.36 12.10
N PHE A 36 -7.68 16.29 11.57
CA PHE A 36 -7.31 15.24 10.63
C PHE A 36 -6.94 13.94 11.35
N VAL A 37 -7.34 12.82 10.76
CA VAL A 37 -6.87 11.49 11.13
C VAL A 37 -6.38 10.79 9.87
N GLU A 38 -5.08 10.45 9.83
CA GLU A 38 -4.49 9.62 8.79
C GLU A 38 -4.46 8.16 9.24
N ILE A 39 -5.00 7.29 8.41
CA ILE A 39 -4.91 5.83 8.56
C ILE A 39 -3.98 5.32 7.48
N ASP A 40 -2.81 4.82 7.88
CA ASP A 40 -1.73 4.34 7.03
C ASP A 40 -1.61 2.81 7.15
N ILE A 41 -1.58 2.09 6.03
CA ILE A 41 -1.47 0.63 6.03
C ILE A 41 -0.02 0.23 6.23
N SER A 42 0.26 -0.49 7.31
CA SER A 42 1.60 -0.92 7.66
C SER A 42 2.12 -2.03 6.76
N ALA A 43 3.36 -1.86 6.24
CA ALA A 43 4.05 -2.88 5.43
C ALA A 43 3.19 -3.48 4.31
N TYR A 44 2.45 -2.65 3.58
CA TYR A 44 1.39 -3.10 2.67
C TYR A 44 1.90 -4.06 1.60
N HIS A 45 2.91 -3.68 0.80
CA HIS A 45 3.44 -4.57 -0.24
C HIS A 45 4.07 -5.86 0.30
N PRO A 46 4.86 -5.84 1.40
CA PRO A 46 5.27 -7.08 2.05
C PRO A 46 4.10 -7.96 2.50
N THR A 47 3.02 -7.38 3.00
CA THR A 47 1.79 -8.10 3.37
C THR A 47 1.13 -8.74 2.15
N LEU A 48 0.98 -7.99 1.06
CA LEU A 48 0.40 -8.51 -0.19
C LEU A 48 1.26 -9.63 -0.78
N ALA A 49 2.58 -9.45 -0.81
CA ALA A 49 3.51 -10.47 -1.28
C ALA A 49 3.41 -11.75 -0.43
N ALA A 50 3.38 -11.62 0.90
CA ALA A 50 3.21 -12.76 1.80
C ALA A 50 1.91 -13.53 1.54
N HIS A 51 0.80 -12.81 1.32
CA HIS A 51 -0.48 -13.45 0.97
C HIS A 51 -0.42 -14.18 -0.37
N LEU A 52 0.22 -13.59 -1.40
CA LEU A 52 0.36 -14.21 -2.72
C LEU A 52 1.14 -15.54 -2.65
N VAL A 53 2.19 -15.59 -1.82
CA VAL A 53 3.09 -16.76 -1.74
C VAL A 53 2.78 -17.69 -0.56
N GLY A 54 1.70 -17.45 0.18
CA GLY A 54 1.28 -18.26 1.31
C GLY A 54 2.28 -18.25 2.47
N TYR A 55 3.01 -17.14 2.67
CA TYR A 55 3.95 -16.98 3.77
C TYR A 55 3.28 -16.31 4.98
N LYS A 56 3.65 -16.75 6.19
CA LYS A 56 3.20 -16.14 7.45
C LYS A 56 4.39 -15.66 8.24
N PHE A 57 4.37 -14.40 8.65
CA PHE A 57 5.35 -13.85 9.56
C PHE A 57 5.08 -14.31 11.00
N ASP A 58 6.14 -14.54 11.77
CA ASP A 58 6.05 -14.98 13.19
C ASP A 58 5.55 -13.89 14.12
N THR A 59 5.68 -12.63 13.70
CA THR A 59 5.26 -11.48 14.48
C THR A 59 4.30 -10.59 13.68
N ASP A 60 3.58 -9.80 14.43
CA ASP A 60 2.64 -8.84 13.88
C ASP A 60 3.31 -7.63 13.22
N ASP A 61 4.54 -7.30 13.57
CA ASP A 61 5.33 -6.26 12.93
C ASP A 61 6.28 -6.86 11.88
N ILE A 62 5.83 -6.79 10.62
CA ILE A 62 6.57 -7.34 9.47
C ILE A 62 7.97 -6.72 9.34
N HIS A 63 8.11 -5.41 9.60
CA HIS A 63 9.41 -4.75 9.51
C HIS A 63 10.34 -5.15 10.66
N ALA A 64 9.79 -5.41 11.85
CA ALA A 64 10.56 -5.98 12.96
C ALA A 64 11.01 -7.43 12.66
N SER A 65 10.16 -8.23 12.02
CA SER A 65 10.55 -9.55 11.53
C SER A 65 11.72 -9.47 10.55
N PHE A 66 11.66 -8.57 9.57
CA PHE A 66 12.77 -8.36 8.65
C PHE A 66 14.04 -7.81 9.32
N ALA A 67 13.91 -6.92 10.31
CA ALA A 67 15.05 -6.42 11.07
C ALA A 67 15.82 -7.56 11.75
N LYS A 68 15.07 -8.51 12.33
CA LYS A 68 15.64 -9.73 12.92
C LYS A 68 16.27 -10.64 11.86
N MET A 69 15.58 -10.89 10.74
CA MET A 69 16.08 -11.76 9.66
C MET A 69 17.35 -11.23 9.02
N TYR A 70 17.46 -9.91 8.85
CA TYR A 70 18.62 -9.25 8.24
C TYR A 70 19.73 -8.92 9.24
N ASN A 71 19.44 -9.01 10.53
CA ASN A 71 20.33 -8.55 11.62
C ASN A 71 20.74 -7.07 11.46
N VAL A 72 19.75 -6.21 11.25
CA VAL A 72 19.90 -4.76 11.08
C VAL A 72 18.83 -4.01 11.88
N ASP A 73 19.00 -2.68 12.00
CA ASP A 73 17.97 -1.84 12.60
C ASP A 73 16.69 -1.79 11.76
N TYR A 74 15.60 -1.34 12.38
CA TYR A 74 14.26 -1.30 11.79
C TYR A 74 14.17 -0.44 10.51
N LYS A 75 14.83 0.74 10.51
CA LYS A 75 14.83 1.65 9.36
C LYS A 75 15.52 1.02 8.18
N LYS A 76 16.67 0.40 8.42
CA LYS A 76 17.45 -0.31 7.41
C LYS A 76 16.71 -1.53 6.88
N ALA A 77 16.05 -2.29 7.75
CA ALA A 77 15.23 -3.42 7.34
C ALA A 77 14.11 -3.01 6.39
N LYS A 78 13.42 -1.91 6.68
CA LYS A 78 12.38 -1.36 5.80
C LYS A 78 12.94 -1.02 4.42
N GLU A 79 14.05 -0.30 4.36
CA GLU A 79 14.73 0.08 3.11
C GLU A 79 15.15 -1.16 2.30
N LEU A 80 15.81 -2.13 2.94
CA LEU A 80 16.26 -3.37 2.30
C LEU A 80 15.10 -4.19 1.76
N THR A 81 14.01 -4.31 2.52
CA THR A 81 12.83 -5.08 2.08
C THR A 81 12.24 -4.49 0.81
N PHE A 82 12.05 -3.17 0.74
CA PHE A 82 11.53 -2.53 -0.46
C PHE A 82 12.48 -2.66 -1.65
N LYS A 83 13.79 -2.48 -1.44
CA LYS A 83 14.80 -2.68 -2.50
C LYS A 83 14.74 -4.08 -3.09
N GLN A 84 14.57 -5.10 -2.23
CA GLN A 84 14.53 -6.50 -2.68
C GLN A 84 13.20 -6.85 -3.37
N LEU A 85 12.07 -6.36 -2.86
CA LEU A 85 10.78 -6.58 -3.51
C LEU A 85 10.71 -5.96 -4.92
N TYR A 86 11.35 -4.80 -5.11
CA TYR A 86 11.26 -4.05 -6.36
C TYR A 86 12.43 -4.26 -7.32
N GLY A 87 13.61 -4.56 -6.80
CA GLY A 87 14.83 -4.68 -7.58
C GLY A 87 15.39 -6.10 -7.69
N GLY A 88 14.76 -7.05 -7.00
CA GLY A 88 15.25 -8.43 -6.91
C GLY A 88 16.02 -8.71 -5.63
N VAL A 89 16.06 -9.99 -5.26
CA VAL A 89 16.62 -10.45 -3.98
C VAL A 89 18.14 -10.43 -3.99
N PHE A 90 18.73 -9.82 -2.95
CA PHE A 90 20.20 -9.81 -2.79
C PHE A 90 20.73 -11.20 -2.46
N LYS A 91 21.91 -11.53 -2.96
CA LYS A 91 22.55 -12.86 -2.81
C LYS A 91 22.55 -13.36 -1.36
N GLN A 92 22.87 -12.47 -0.41
CA GLN A 92 22.95 -12.77 1.03
C GLN A 92 21.62 -13.11 1.71
N TYR A 93 20.49 -12.81 1.07
CA TYR A 93 19.15 -13.03 1.62
C TYR A 93 18.30 -14.03 0.81
N LYS A 94 18.92 -14.66 -0.21
CA LYS A 94 18.23 -15.64 -1.09
C LYS A 94 17.71 -16.86 -0.32
N ASP A 95 18.36 -17.20 0.77
CA ASP A 95 18.03 -18.39 1.58
C ASP A 95 16.91 -18.14 2.59
N LEU A 96 16.45 -16.89 2.73
CA LEU A 96 15.28 -16.59 3.55
C LEU A 96 14.01 -17.13 2.89
N GLU A 97 13.26 -17.96 3.62
CA GLU A 97 12.06 -18.65 3.12
C GLU A 97 11.08 -17.70 2.42
N PHE A 98 10.85 -16.51 2.98
CA PHE A 98 9.99 -15.51 2.35
C PHE A 98 10.44 -15.17 0.94
N PHE A 99 11.74 -14.89 0.75
CA PHE A 99 12.27 -14.50 -0.56
C PHE A 99 12.37 -15.68 -1.52
N GLN A 100 12.62 -16.89 -1.04
CA GLN A 100 12.55 -18.09 -1.88
C GLN A 100 11.15 -18.26 -2.47
N LYS A 101 10.11 -18.13 -1.63
CA LYS A 101 8.71 -18.20 -2.08
C LYS A 101 8.35 -17.06 -3.05
N VAL A 102 8.80 -15.83 -2.74
CA VAL A 102 8.58 -14.67 -3.63
C VAL A 102 9.28 -14.88 -4.98
N GLN A 103 10.54 -15.32 -4.98
CA GLN A 103 11.28 -15.54 -6.23
C GLN A 103 10.60 -16.62 -7.09
N LYS A 104 10.21 -17.74 -6.48
CA LYS A 104 9.46 -18.81 -7.18
C LYS A 104 8.18 -18.26 -7.82
N TYR A 105 7.41 -17.48 -7.07
CA TYR A 105 6.19 -16.85 -7.60
C TYR A 105 6.48 -15.89 -8.75
N VAL A 106 7.54 -15.09 -8.65
CA VAL A 106 7.98 -14.16 -9.70
C VAL A 106 8.36 -14.91 -10.97
N ASP A 107 9.07 -16.03 -10.85
CA ASP A 107 9.50 -16.85 -11.99
C ASP A 107 8.28 -17.49 -12.67
N GLU A 108 7.36 -18.08 -11.90
CA GLU A 108 6.09 -18.65 -12.41
C GLU A 108 5.23 -17.56 -13.10
N LEU A 109 5.15 -16.38 -12.51
CA LEU A 109 4.43 -15.23 -13.08
C LEU A 109 5.03 -14.79 -14.42
N TRP A 110 6.35 -14.76 -14.51
CA TRP A 110 7.08 -14.39 -15.72
C TRP A 110 6.95 -15.43 -16.83
N GLU A 111 7.01 -16.70 -16.47
CA GLU A 111 6.76 -17.80 -17.40
C GLU A 111 5.36 -17.70 -18.00
N LYS A 112 4.35 -17.53 -17.14
CA LYS A 112 2.95 -17.35 -17.55
C LYS A 112 2.79 -16.14 -18.47
N PHE A 113 3.38 -15.00 -18.12
CA PHE A 113 3.35 -13.79 -18.95
C PHE A 113 3.92 -14.01 -20.35
N ASN A 114 4.99 -14.80 -20.45
CA ASN A 114 5.60 -15.12 -21.75
C ASN A 114 4.83 -16.16 -22.56
N THR A 115 4.18 -17.10 -21.91
CA THR A 115 3.43 -18.19 -22.54
C THR A 115 2.04 -17.74 -22.96
N ASP A 116 1.29 -17.15 -22.03
CA ASP A 116 -0.12 -16.75 -22.24
C ASP A 116 -0.25 -15.36 -22.90
N GLY A 117 0.84 -14.58 -22.93
CA GLY A 117 0.84 -13.20 -23.43
C GLY A 117 0.26 -12.18 -22.45
N TYR A 118 -0.17 -12.57 -21.26
CA TYR A 118 -0.69 -11.69 -20.23
C TYR A 118 -0.67 -12.33 -18.84
N ILE A 119 -0.79 -11.48 -17.80
CA ILE A 119 -1.19 -11.88 -16.46
C ILE A 119 -2.44 -11.10 -16.05
N GLU A 120 -3.27 -11.69 -15.18
CA GLU A 120 -4.48 -11.07 -14.68
C GLU A 120 -4.44 -10.89 -13.16
N CYS A 121 -4.79 -9.70 -12.68
CA CYS A 121 -4.97 -9.46 -11.25
C CYS A 121 -6.21 -10.18 -10.73
N MET A 122 -6.06 -10.99 -9.68
CA MET A 122 -7.15 -11.79 -9.12
C MET A 122 -8.32 -10.96 -8.57
N ILE A 123 -8.07 -9.71 -8.16
CA ILE A 123 -9.08 -8.82 -7.55
C ILE A 123 -9.82 -7.99 -8.61
N SER A 124 -9.06 -7.23 -9.42
CA SER A 124 -9.63 -6.28 -10.39
C SER A 124 -9.99 -6.91 -11.72
N LYS A 125 -9.46 -8.10 -12.02
CA LYS A 125 -9.49 -8.71 -13.34
C LYS A 125 -8.78 -7.90 -14.44
N TYR A 126 -7.97 -6.93 -14.00
CA TYR A 126 -7.13 -6.14 -14.91
C TYR A 126 -6.03 -7.02 -15.50
N ARG A 127 -5.83 -6.92 -16.81
CA ARG A 127 -4.83 -7.68 -17.56
C ARG A 127 -3.63 -6.80 -17.88
N PHE A 128 -2.46 -7.31 -17.56
CA PHE A 128 -1.19 -6.80 -18.03
C PHE A 128 -0.80 -7.58 -19.28
N GLU A 129 -1.05 -7.00 -20.45
CA GLU A 129 -0.85 -7.65 -21.74
C GLU A 129 0.57 -7.36 -22.25
N LYS A 130 1.25 -8.37 -22.77
CA LYS A 130 2.66 -8.30 -23.18
C LYS A 130 2.90 -7.36 -24.35
N ASP A 131 1.96 -7.31 -25.28
CA ASP A 131 1.98 -6.44 -26.45
C ASP A 131 1.78 -4.95 -26.12
N LYS A 132 1.27 -4.63 -24.92
CA LYS A 132 1.01 -3.27 -24.44
C LYS A 132 2.05 -2.76 -23.44
N LEU A 133 3.06 -3.56 -23.13
CA LEU A 133 4.03 -3.25 -22.10
C LEU A 133 5.47 -3.36 -22.62
N ASP A 134 6.18 -2.24 -22.64
CA ASP A 134 7.56 -2.17 -23.10
C ASP A 134 8.56 -2.42 -21.98
N ASN A 135 9.69 -3.04 -22.36
CA ASN A 135 10.86 -3.23 -21.49
C ASN A 135 10.51 -3.88 -20.14
N MET A 136 9.69 -4.94 -20.19
CA MET A 136 9.32 -5.71 -19.00
C MET A 136 10.43 -6.69 -18.58
N ASN A 137 10.48 -6.91 -17.27
CA ASN A 137 11.28 -7.96 -16.65
C ASN A 137 10.46 -8.56 -15.48
N PRO A 138 10.89 -9.71 -14.91
CA PRO A 138 10.14 -10.39 -13.86
C PRO A 138 9.81 -9.49 -12.65
N GLN A 139 10.77 -8.72 -12.16
CA GLN A 139 10.59 -7.85 -10.99
C GLN A 139 9.65 -6.69 -11.28
N LYS A 140 9.76 -6.07 -12.46
CA LYS A 140 8.87 -4.99 -12.89
C LYS A 140 7.43 -5.49 -13.03
N LEU A 141 7.24 -6.69 -13.59
CA LEU A 141 5.93 -7.29 -13.72
C LEU A 141 5.29 -7.58 -12.35
N PHE A 142 6.07 -8.15 -11.43
CA PHE A 142 5.63 -8.37 -10.05
C PHE A 142 5.25 -7.06 -9.33
N ASN A 143 6.06 -6.01 -9.52
CA ASN A 143 5.74 -4.68 -9.01
C ASN A 143 4.41 -4.13 -9.55
N TYR A 144 4.17 -4.30 -10.84
CA TYR A 144 2.92 -3.87 -11.45
C TYR A 144 1.73 -4.62 -10.87
N LEU A 145 1.87 -5.92 -10.66
CA LEU A 145 0.85 -6.73 -10.00
C LEU A 145 0.59 -6.27 -8.56
N LEU A 146 1.63 -6.04 -7.74
CA LEU A 146 1.48 -5.56 -6.36
C LEU A 146 0.78 -4.20 -6.30
N GLN A 147 1.16 -3.26 -7.16
CA GLN A 147 0.54 -1.93 -7.23
C GLN A 147 -0.94 -2.00 -7.66
N ASN A 148 -1.27 -2.89 -8.59
CA ASN A 148 -2.65 -3.09 -9.00
C ASN A 148 -3.48 -3.78 -7.90
N LEU A 149 -2.91 -4.76 -7.20
CA LEU A 149 -3.54 -5.41 -6.04
C LEU A 149 -3.83 -4.40 -4.93
N GLU A 150 -2.85 -3.55 -4.59
CA GLU A 150 -2.99 -2.47 -3.62
C GLU A 150 -4.18 -1.58 -4.00
N THR A 151 -4.19 -1.03 -5.22
CA THR A 151 -5.26 -0.15 -5.68
C THR A 151 -6.62 -0.85 -5.67
N SER A 152 -6.67 -2.08 -6.15
CA SER A 152 -7.92 -2.86 -6.25
C SER A 152 -8.51 -3.17 -4.88
N LEU A 153 -7.66 -3.49 -3.92
CA LEU A 153 -8.04 -3.74 -2.54
C LEU A 153 -8.50 -2.45 -1.87
N ASN A 154 -7.78 -1.35 -2.07
CA ASN A 154 -8.13 -0.04 -1.52
C ASN A 154 -9.47 0.47 -2.05
N VAL A 155 -9.80 0.24 -3.32
CA VAL A 155 -11.13 0.58 -3.87
C VAL A 155 -12.24 -0.20 -3.16
N ARG A 156 -12.02 -1.49 -2.86
CA ARG A 156 -12.98 -2.28 -2.08
C ARG A 156 -13.12 -1.76 -0.64
N ILE A 157 -12.02 -1.44 0.00
CA ILE A 157 -11.98 -0.86 1.35
C ILE A 157 -12.71 0.49 1.36
N MET A 158 -12.38 1.39 0.43
CA MET A 158 -13.06 2.69 0.29
C MET A 158 -14.57 2.55 0.15
N LYS A 159 -15.05 1.58 -0.62
CA LYS A 159 -16.49 1.33 -0.75
C LYS A 159 -17.15 1.05 0.61
N HIS A 160 -16.49 0.30 1.49
CA HIS A 160 -17.00 0.04 2.84
C HIS A 160 -16.88 1.28 3.73
N ILE A 161 -15.77 2.02 3.65
CA ILE A 161 -15.58 3.27 4.38
C ILE A 161 -16.66 4.29 4.01
N ILE A 162 -16.84 4.55 2.70
CA ILE A 162 -17.85 5.52 2.22
C ILE A 162 -19.26 5.14 2.72
N LYS A 163 -19.63 3.86 2.68
CA LYS A 163 -20.92 3.40 3.24
C LYS A 163 -21.05 3.66 4.74
N ARG A 164 -19.93 3.70 5.48
CA ARG A 164 -19.93 3.93 6.91
C ARG A 164 -20.05 5.41 7.28
N ILE A 165 -19.43 6.27 6.45
CA ILE A 165 -19.38 7.72 6.71
C ILE A 165 -20.43 8.53 5.93
N ILE A 166 -21.20 7.89 5.05
CA ILE A 166 -22.29 8.57 4.34
C ILE A 166 -23.28 9.18 5.34
N ASN A 167 -23.70 10.41 5.13
CA ASN A 167 -24.54 11.18 6.04
C ASN A 167 -23.91 11.49 7.42
N LYS A 168 -22.59 11.42 7.53
CA LYS A 168 -21.80 11.86 8.68
C LYS A 168 -21.17 13.24 8.43
N LYS A 169 -20.78 13.92 9.52
CA LYS A 169 -19.98 15.16 9.44
C LYS A 169 -18.58 14.85 8.95
N SER A 170 -18.00 13.76 9.45
CA SER A 170 -16.66 13.29 9.09
C SER A 170 -16.60 12.84 7.64
N LYS A 171 -15.48 13.15 6.97
CA LYS A 171 -15.28 12.94 5.54
C LYS A 171 -13.98 12.21 5.27
N LEU A 172 -13.93 11.33 4.28
CA LEU A 172 -12.68 10.89 3.66
C LEU A 172 -12.26 11.97 2.65
N VAL A 173 -11.19 12.71 2.95
CA VAL A 173 -10.79 13.89 2.17
C VAL A 173 -9.64 13.62 1.20
N LEU A 174 -8.81 12.60 1.48
CA LEU A 174 -7.68 12.27 0.62
C LEU A 174 -7.37 10.78 0.70
N TYR A 175 -7.02 10.21 -0.45
CA TYR A 175 -6.47 8.86 -0.58
C TYR A 175 -5.17 8.93 -1.38
N VAL A 176 -4.07 8.48 -0.79
CA VAL A 176 -2.75 8.43 -1.42
C VAL A 176 -2.10 7.08 -1.12
N TYR A 177 -2.09 6.18 -2.10
CA TYR A 177 -1.49 4.84 -2.06
C TYR A 177 -1.94 3.99 -0.86
N ASP A 178 -1.17 3.95 0.20
CA ASP A 178 -1.40 3.20 1.43
C ASP A 178 -2.03 4.03 2.56
N SER A 179 -2.34 5.30 2.31
CA SER A 179 -2.83 6.28 3.28
C SER A 179 -4.23 6.81 2.96
N PHE A 180 -5.06 6.91 3.98
CA PHE A 180 -6.42 7.46 3.95
C PHE A 180 -6.51 8.59 4.96
N LEU A 181 -6.78 9.82 4.50
CA LEU A 181 -6.92 11.00 5.34
C LEU A 181 -8.39 11.32 5.56
N PHE A 182 -8.78 11.43 6.81
CA PHE A 182 -10.12 11.79 7.24
C PHE A 182 -10.11 13.16 7.90
N ASP A 183 -11.13 13.95 7.60
CA ASP A 183 -11.55 15.11 8.35
C ASP A 183 -12.60 14.64 9.35
N LEU A 184 -12.25 14.59 10.65
CA LEU A 184 -13.02 13.95 11.70
C LEU A 184 -13.67 14.97 12.63
N ALA A 185 -14.97 14.80 12.86
CA ALA A 185 -15.72 15.50 13.91
C ALA A 185 -15.58 14.78 15.25
N ASP A 186 -15.42 15.53 16.35
CA ASP A 186 -15.18 14.97 17.68
C ASP A 186 -16.33 14.11 18.20
N ASP A 187 -17.57 14.44 17.86
CA ASP A 187 -18.75 13.66 18.22
C ASP A 187 -18.88 12.36 17.39
N GLU A 188 -17.99 12.11 16.44
CA GLU A 188 -17.95 10.93 15.59
C GLU A 188 -16.65 10.10 15.72
N GLU A 189 -15.89 10.24 16.81
CA GLU A 189 -14.65 9.49 17.04
C GLU A 189 -14.80 7.96 16.96
N TYR A 190 -15.95 7.44 17.28
CA TYR A 190 -16.27 6.02 17.15
C TYR A 190 -16.07 5.48 15.72
N LEU A 191 -16.14 6.34 14.69
CA LEU A 191 -15.92 5.96 13.30
C LEU A 191 -14.50 5.43 13.07
N ILE A 192 -13.51 5.89 13.85
CA ILE A 192 -12.13 5.44 13.72
C ILE A 192 -12.03 3.93 13.99
N GLU A 193 -12.70 3.46 15.06
CA GLU A 193 -12.67 2.03 15.38
C GLU A 193 -13.47 1.22 14.34
N ASP A 194 -14.59 1.73 13.87
CA ASP A 194 -15.35 1.11 12.78
C ASP A 194 -14.52 0.97 11.50
N ILE A 195 -13.77 2.03 11.14
CA ILE A 195 -12.90 2.03 9.95
C ILE A 195 -11.71 1.07 10.15
N LYS A 196 -11.07 1.06 11.31
CA LYS A 196 -10.01 0.07 11.65
C LYS A 196 -10.51 -1.36 11.50
N ASN A 197 -11.73 -1.63 11.93
CA ASN A 197 -12.36 -2.94 11.78
C ASN A 197 -12.60 -3.32 10.31
N ILE A 198 -12.80 -2.34 9.41
CA ILE A 198 -12.85 -2.61 7.96
C ILE A 198 -11.48 -3.14 7.51
N PHE A 199 -10.37 -2.46 7.82
CA PHE A 199 -9.03 -2.92 7.45
C PHE A 199 -8.69 -4.30 8.05
N LYS A 200 -9.08 -4.53 9.32
CA LYS A 200 -8.88 -5.82 9.99
C LYS A 200 -9.54 -7.00 9.27
N ARG A 201 -10.74 -6.82 8.67
CA ARG A 201 -11.41 -7.84 7.85
C ARG A 201 -10.57 -8.25 6.63
N TYR A 202 -9.76 -7.36 6.11
CA TYR A 202 -8.81 -7.61 5.01
C TYR A 202 -7.44 -8.06 5.52
N LYS A 203 -7.30 -8.34 6.83
CA LYS A 203 -6.03 -8.73 7.48
C LYS A 203 -4.92 -7.70 7.30
N LEU A 204 -5.29 -6.43 7.17
CA LEU A 204 -4.38 -5.30 7.08
C LEU A 204 -4.24 -4.63 8.44
N LYS A 205 -2.98 -4.33 8.80
CA LYS A 205 -2.66 -3.53 9.97
C LYS A 205 -2.52 -2.09 9.58
N VAL A 206 -2.98 -1.20 10.45
CA VAL A 206 -2.95 0.23 10.21
C VAL A 206 -2.30 0.96 11.37
N LYS A 207 -1.65 2.07 11.06
CA LYS A 207 -1.16 3.08 12.00
C LYS A 207 -2.00 4.32 11.85
N LEU A 208 -2.20 5.02 12.96
CA LEU A 208 -2.96 6.27 12.98
C LEU A 208 -2.04 7.43 13.34
N LYS A 209 -2.28 8.55 12.68
CA LYS A 209 -1.80 9.87 13.11
C LYS A 209 -2.99 10.80 13.16
N HIS A 210 -2.95 11.78 14.04
CA HIS A 210 -3.98 12.81 14.15
C HIS A 210 -3.33 14.15 14.44
N GLY A 211 -3.98 15.22 14.03
CA GLY A 211 -3.49 16.59 14.23
C GLY A 211 -4.47 17.63 13.71
N THR A 212 -4.17 18.88 13.99
CA THR A 212 -4.97 20.04 13.57
C THR A 212 -4.61 20.52 12.16
N ASN A 213 -3.63 19.90 11.52
CA ASN A 213 -3.23 20.15 10.14
C ASN A 213 -2.69 18.85 9.49
N TYR A 214 -2.38 18.89 8.19
CA TYR A 214 -1.89 17.70 7.46
C TYR A 214 -0.43 17.33 7.78
N ASP A 215 0.28 18.14 8.54
CA ASP A 215 1.61 17.81 9.09
C ASP A 215 1.55 17.05 10.41
N PHE A 216 0.32 16.95 10.97
CA PHE A 216 -0.02 16.25 12.22
C PHE A 216 0.61 16.87 13.47
N GLU A 217 0.64 18.18 13.50
CA GLU A 217 0.96 18.98 14.70
C GLU A 217 -0.30 19.36 15.49
#